data_6492631f31d13043daf61c4f6c8e442d
#
_entry.id   6492631f31d13043daf61c4f6c8e442d
#
_cell.length_a   1.000
_cell.length_b   1.000
_cell.length_c   1.000
_cell.angle_alpha   90.00
_cell.angle_beta   90.00
_cell.angle_gamma   90.00
#
_symmetry.space_group_name_H-M   'P 1'
#
loop_
_entity.id
_entity.type
_entity.pdbx_description
1 polymer ?
#
loop_
_entity_poly.entity_id
_entity_poly.type
_entity_poly.pdbx_seq_one_letter_code
_entity_poly.pdbx_strand_id
1 'polypeptide(L)'
;VSWRIRVVHTTGYVYDAPVTRSFNEARLTPRADSRQNVILNRVETVPSTRSYRYTDYWGTAVTSFDLHAPHTELEVTGSSVVETEPFAGPAEEFSWEELHSAHIGDRFDEMLSPTAYVPQSKKLAAIAKQLARGVPPAKAVVRAAEWVHGEMHYIAGTTSVHTSAVQAFAERQGVCQDYAHLTLVLLRSMGIPSRYVSGYLHPDPAAEINTTVAGQSHAWIEAWTGAWWGYDPTNNIAINEQHISVGVGRDYADVPPLKGIFSGSGSTDLEVVVEITRLA
;
A
#
# COMPACT_ATOMS: atom_id res chain seq x y z
N VAL A 1 -19.22 -11.15 6.11
CA VAL A 1 -19.11 -11.15 7.58
C VAL A 1 -17.89 -10.33 7.93
N SER A 2 -18.00 -9.36 8.85
CA SER A 2 -16.86 -8.58 9.36
C SER A 2 -15.85 -9.49 10.07
N TRP A 3 -14.58 -9.14 9.97
CA TRP A 3 -13.50 -9.81 10.69
C TRP A 3 -12.91 -8.89 11.74
N ARG A 4 -12.46 -9.49 12.85
CA ARG A 4 -11.55 -8.83 13.78
C ARG A 4 -10.17 -9.47 13.65
N ILE A 5 -9.19 -8.63 13.34
CA ILE A 5 -7.84 -9.10 12.99
C ILE A 5 -6.83 -8.40 13.90
N ARG A 6 -5.89 -9.17 14.44
CA ARG A 6 -4.67 -8.66 15.06
C ARG A 6 -3.54 -8.73 14.05
N VAL A 7 -2.80 -7.63 13.92
CA VAL A 7 -1.56 -7.56 13.14
C VAL A 7 -0.43 -7.13 14.05
N VAL A 8 0.70 -7.80 13.95
CA VAL A 8 1.98 -7.40 14.54
C VAL A 8 2.99 -7.31 13.42
N HIS A 9 3.53 -6.11 13.20
CA HIS A 9 4.56 -5.85 12.20
C HIS A 9 5.82 -5.36 12.89
N THR A 10 6.89 -6.12 12.80
CA THR A 10 8.21 -5.80 13.34
C THR A 10 9.18 -5.54 12.21
N THR A 11 9.87 -4.39 12.26
CA THR A 11 10.99 -4.06 11.37
C THR A 11 12.24 -3.88 12.22
N GLY A 12 13.24 -4.71 11.98
CA GLY A 12 14.52 -4.69 12.67
C GLY A 12 15.66 -4.24 11.75
N TYR A 13 16.52 -3.37 12.24
CA TYR A 13 17.77 -2.97 11.61
C TYR A 13 18.94 -3.37 12.52
N VAL A 14 19.95 -3.97 11.91
CA VAL A 14 21.26 -4.23 12.55
C VAL A 14 22.32 -3.44 11.77
N TYR A 15 23.12 -2.65 12.49
CA TYR A 15 24.13 -1.78 11.91
C TYR A 15 25.52 -2.35 12.18
N ASP A 16 26.38 -2.44 11.18
CA ASP A 16 27.77 -2.89 11.30
C ASP A 16 28.64 -2.03 12.24
N ALA A 17 28.26 -0.77 12.41
CA ALA A 17 28.92 0.19 13.28
C ALA A 17 27.87 1.03 14.04
N PRO A 18 28.17 1.54 15.25
CA PRO A 18 27.24 2.34 16.00
C PRO A 18 26.71 3.54 15.23
N VAL A 19 25.39 3.65 15.14
CA VAL A 19 24.65 4.83 14.67
C VAL A 19 24.54 5.80 15.84
N THR A 20 24.96 7.05 15.64
CA THR A 20 24.99 8.06 16.70
C THR A 20 23.69 8.84 16.83
N ARG A 21 22.94 8.93 15.74
CA ARG A 21 21.61 9.58 15.68
C ARG A 21 20.79 8.94 14.58
N SER A 22 19.49 8.79 14.82
CA SER A 22 18.52 8.46 13.77
C SER A 22 17.22 9.23 13.95
N PHE A 23 16.59 9.60 12.84
CA PHE A 23 15.30 10.28 12.76
C PHE A 23 14.38 9.42 11.91
N ASN A 24 13.25 9.02 12.46
CA ASN A 24 12.43 7.95 11.89
C ASN A 24 10.96 8.32 11.86
N GLU A 25 10.26 7.82 10.85
CA GLU A 25 8.81 7.89 10.67
C GLU A 25 8.26 6.50 10.38
N ALA A 26 7.37 6.01 11.22
CA ALA A 26 6.68 4.74 11.04
C ALA A 26 5.21 4.95 10.65
N ARG A 27 4.79 4.32 9.56
CA ARG A 27 3.41 4.23 9.08
C ARG A 27 2.93 2.80 9.31
N LEU A 28 2.65 2.48 10.58
CA LEU A 28 2.24 1.15 11.05
C LEU A 28 0.88 1.17 11.74
N THR A 29 0.24 2.34 11.79
CA THR A 29 -1.10 2.51 12.36
C THR A 29 -2.14 2.34 11.28
N PRO A 30 -3.02 1.32 11.34
CA PRO A 30 -4.12 1.17 10.39
C PRO A 30 -5.01 2.40 10.32
N ARG A 31 -5.59 2.66 9.17
CA ARG A 31 -6.56 3.74 8.97
C ARG A 31 -7.87 3.40 9.67
N ALA A 32 -8.64 4.43 10.02
CA ALA A 32 -10.04 4.31 10.39
C ALA A 32 -10.89 4.96 9.28
N ASP A 33 -11.80 4.22 8.69
CA ASP A 33 -12.69 4.68 7.63
C ASP A 33 -14.05 3.93 7.70
N SER A 34 -14.88 4.04 6.65
CA SER A 34 -16.19 3.39 6.62
C SER A 34 -16.16 1.86 6.58
N ARG A 35 -15.00 1.26 6.30
CA ARG A 35 -14.80 -0.18 6.16
C ARG A 35 -13.93 -0.78 7.25
N GLN A 36 -13.26 0.07 8.02
CA GLN A 36 -12.23 -0.37 8.93
C GLN A 36 -12.23 0.46 10.21
N ASN A 37 -12.37 -0.21 11.34
CA ASN A 37 -12.34 0.40 12.66
C ASN A 37 -11.13 -0.09 13.46
N VAL A 38 -10.31 0.82 13.98
CA VAL A 38 -9.13 0.50 14.78
C VAL A 38 -9.50 0.44 16.25
N ILE A 39 -9.53 -0.76 16.82
CA ILE A 39 -9.84 -0.97 18.24
C ILE A 39 -8.63 -0.66 19.11
N LEU A 40 -7.44 -1.10 18.67
CA LEU A 40 -6.19 -0.91 19.38
C LEU A 40 -5.06 -0.66 18.38
N ASN A 41 -4.17 0.26 18.71
CA ASN A 41 -2.91 0.44 18.01
C ASN A 41 -1.82 0.90 18.97
N ARG A 42 -0.64 0.30 18.83
CA ARG A 42 0.57 0.66 19.56
C ARG A 42 1.77 0.54 18.64
N VAL A 43 2.66 1.53 18.68
CA VAL A 43 3.97 1.49 18.03
C VAL A 43 5.03 1.61 19.11
N GLU A 44 5.96 0.67 19.15
CA GLU A 44 7.04 0.56 20.13
C GLU A 44 8.39 0.51 19.42
N THR A 45 9.44 0.93 20.11
CA THR A 45 10.81 0.93 19.58
C THR A 45 11.78 0.31 20.58
N VAL A 46 12.80 -0.37 20.06
CA VAL A 46 13.97 -0.83 20.80
C VAL A 46 15.20 -0.30 20.07
N PRO A 47 16.02 0.57 20.69
CA PRO A 47 15.87 1.15 22.03
C PRO A 47 14.59 1.97 22.20
N SER A 48 14.02 1.95 23.41
CA SER A 48 12.82 2.72 23.70
C SER A 48 13.10 4.21 23.67
N THR A 49 12.25 4.96 22.97
CA THR A 49 12.35 6.41 22.88
C THR A 49 10.98 7.07 22.90
N ARG A 50 10.98 8.40 23.11
CA ARG A 50 9.74 9.18 23.01
C ARG A 50 9.33 9.26 21.54
N SER A 51 8.06 9.04 21.27
CA SER A 51 7.47 9.19 19.95
C SER A 51 6.40 10.28 19.94
N TYR A 52 6.19 10.87 18.76
CA TYR A 52 5.14 11.83 18.45
C TYR A 52 4.25 11.25 17.37
N ARG A 53 2.96 11.53 17.43
CA ARG A 53 1.99 11.13 16.41
C ARG A 53 1.45 12.35 15.69
N TYR A 54 1.36 12.25 14.38
CA TYR A 54 0.71 13.25 13.54
C TYR A 54 0.02 12.58 12.35
N THR A 55 -0.80 13.32 11.65
CA THR A 55 -1.42 12.87 10.39
C THR A 55 -0.71 13.59 9.25
N ASP A 56 -0.20 12.84 8.28
CA ASP A 56 0.47 13.42 7.12
C ASP A 56 -0.53 13.99 6.10
N TYR A 57 0.00 14.57 5.01
CA TYR A 57 -0.79 15.17 3.93
C TYR A 57 -1.84 14.22 3.34
N TRP A 58 -1.55 12.93 3.27
CA TRP A 58 -2.43 11.91 2.71
C TRP A 58 -3.44 11.36 3.71
N GLY A 59 -3.45 11.85 4.91
CA GLY A 59 -4.31 11.37 5.99
C GLY A 59 -3.80 10.11 6.68
N THR A 60 -2.54 9.72 6.46
CA THR A 60 -1.92 8.57 7.11
C THR A 60 -1.41 8.95 8.50
N ALA A 61 -1.70 8.12 9.49
CA ALA A 61 -1.16 8.29 10.83
C ALA A 61 0.33 7.92 10.86
N VAL A 62 1.16 8.86 11.27
CA VAL A 62 2.62 8.72 11.35
C VAL A 62 3.07 8.77 12.80
N THR A 63 3.90 7.81 13.19
CA THR A 63 4.64 7.85 14.45
C THR A 63 6.08 8.28 14.16
N SER A 64 6.46 9.48 14.59
CA SER A 64 7.81 10.01 14.46
C SER A 64 8.59 9.83 15.76
N PHE A 65 9.85 9.41 15.66
CA PHE A 65 10.72 9.22 16.82
C PHE A 65 12.20 9.38 16.44
N ASP A 66 12.98 9.82 17.42
CA ASP A 66 14.40 10.11 17.27
C ASP A 66 15.21 9.33 18.31
N LEU A 67 16.36 8.81 17.89
CA LEU A 67 17.37 8.20 18.76
C LEU A 67 18.64 9.03 18.74
N HIS A 68 19.05 9.52 19.90
CA HIS A 68 20.24 10.35 20.07
C HIS A 68 21.40 9.65 20.80
N ALA A 69 21.13 8.47 21.38
CA ALA A 69 22.17 7.61 21.95
C ALA A 69 22.77 6.69 20.89
N PRO A 70 24.09 6.41 20.93
CA PRO A 70 24.69 5.41 20.06
C PRO A 70 24.00 4.06 20.19
N HIS A 71 23.66 3.44 19.06
CA HIS A 71 23.00 2.13 19.01
C HIS A 71 23.45 1.34 17.78
N THR A 72 23.45 0.03 17.89
CA THR A 72 23.77 -0.92 16.80
C THR A 72 22.56 -1.69 16.30
N GLU A 73 21.40 -1.47 16.94
CA GLU A 73 20.15 -2.11 16.58
C GLU A 73 19.00 -1.10 16.70
N LEU A 74 18.04 -1.21 15.82
CA LEU A 74 16.76 -0.50 15.91
C LEU A 74 15.64 -1.48 15.54
N GLU A 75 14.76 -1.75 16.47
CA GLU A 75 13.52 -2.48 16.20
C GLU A 75 12.32 -1.53 16.33
N VAL A 76 11.38 -1.63 15.41
CA VAL A 76 10.11 -0.90 15.43
C VAL A 76 8.97 -1.88 15.27
N THR A 77 8.12 -2.00 16.29
CA THR A 77 7.00 -2.93 16.29
C THR A 77 5.67 -2.17 16.34
N GLY A 78 4.84 -2.36 15.31
CA GLY A 78 3.44 -1.93 15.25
C GLY A 78 2.50 -3.07 15.60
N SER A 79 1.70 -2.93 16.65
CA SER A 79 0.67 -3.89 17.04
C SER A 79 -0.71 -3.25 16.93
N SER A 80 -1.64 -3.91 16.24
CA SER A 80 -2.98 -3.38 16.00
C SER A 80 -4.05 -4.46 16.10
N VAL A 81 -5.24 -4.06 16.56
CA VAL A 81 -6.47 -4.85 16.44
C VAL A 81 -7.46 -4.03 15.65
N VAL A 82 -7.95 -4.59 14.56
CA VAL A 82 -8.79 -3.91 13.58
C VAL A 82 -10.04 -4.75 13.30
N GLU A 83 -11.19 -4.10 13.22
CA GLU A 83 -12.39 -4.67 12.62
C GLU A 83 -12.49 -4.22 11.17
N THR A 84 -12.69 -5.16 10.27
CA THR A 84 -12.82 -4.93 8.83
C THR A 84 -14.19 -5.39 8.34
N GLU A 85 -14.77 -4.63 7.43
CA GLU A 85 -16.06 -4.92 6.84
C GLU A 85 -15.90 -5.45 5.41
N PRO A 86 -16.79 -6.36 4.97
CA PRO A 86 -16.80 -6.79 3.58
C PRO A 86 -17.05 -5.60 2.65
N PHE A 87 -16.50 -5.68 1.46
CA PHE A 87 -16.69 -4.65 0.45
C PHE A 87 -18.00 -4.88 -0.32
N ALA A 88 -18.80 -3.83 -0.46
CA ALA A 88 -20.09 -3.89 -1.16
C ALA A 88 -19.97 -3.72 -2.70
N GLY A 89 -18.76 -3.57 -3.23
CA GLY A 89 -18.51 -3.23 -4.64
C GLY A 89 -18.48 -1.72 -4.90
N PRO A 90 -18.11 -1.28 -6.11
CA PRO A 90 -18.21 0.11 -6.48
C PRO A 90 -19.69 0.54 -6.43
N ALA A 91 -19.96 1.66 -5.74
CA ALA A 91 -21.27 2.29 -5.80
C ALA A 91 -21.48 2.83 -7.22
N GLU A 92 -22.72 2.89 -7.68
CA GLU A 92 -23.24 3.47 -8.92
C GLU A 92 -22.30 3.52 -10.15
N GLU A 93 -22.87 3.32 -11.32
CA GLU A 93 -22.15 3.45 -12.59
C GLU A 93 -21.85 4.93 -12.89
N PHE A 94 -20.59 5.31 -12.71
CA PHE A 94 -20.08 6.61 -13.09
C PHE A 94 -19.65 6.57 -14.57
N SER A 95 -20.06 7.58 -15.35
CA SER A 95 -19.75 7.61 -16.78
C SER A 95 -18.36 8.18 -17.07
N TRP A 96 -17.83 7.90 -18.27
CA TRP A 96 -16.58 8.52 -18.74
C TRP A 96 -16.67 10.03 -18.89
N GLU A 97 -17.84 10.56 -19.25
CA GLU A 97 -18.07 12.01 -19.39
C GLU A 97 -17.97 12.70 -18.03
N GLU A 98 -18.63 12.15 -17.00
CA GLU A 98 -18.54 12.66 -15.63
C GLU A 98 -17.11 12.56 -15.09
N LEU A 99 -16.43 11.43 -15.33
CA LEU A 99 -15.08 11.18 -14.86
C LEU A 99 -14.06 12.15 -15.48
N HIS A 100 -14.22 12.48 -16.77
CA HIS A 100 -13.33 13.38 -17.49
C HIS A 100 -13.75 14.85 -17.40
N SER A 101 -14.71 15.20 -16.54
CA SER A 101 -15.08 16.59 -16.31
C SER A 101 -13.93 17.38 -15.69
N ALA A 102 -13.84 18.67 -15.97
CA ALA A 102 -12.81 19.56 -15.42
C ALA A 102 -12.81 19.57 -13.89
N HIS A 103 -14.00 19.50 -13.28
CA HIS A 103 -14.14 19.44 -11.83
C HIS A 103 -13.45 18.21 -11.20
N ILE A 104 -13.55 17.05 -11.85
CA ILE A 104 -12.87 15.82 -11.37
C ILE A 104 -11.37 15.92 -11.62
N GLY A 105 -10.96 16.44 -12.78
CA GLY A 105 -9.57 16.70 -13.08
C GLY A 105 -8.88 17.59 -12.04
N ASP A 106 -9.49 18.72 -11.73
CA ASP A 106 -8.98 19.67 -10.73
C ASP A 106 -8.96 19.07 -9.30
N ARG A 107 -10.03 18.36 -8.95
CA ARG A 107 -10.15 17.73 -7.63
C ARG A 107 -9.10 16.64 -7.37
N PHE A 108 -8.74 15.89 -8.39
CA PHE A 108 -7.88 14.71 -8.28
C PHE A 108 -6.59 14.82 -9.10
N ASP A 109 -6.11 16.02 -9.38
CA ASP A 109 -4.91 16.25 -10.19
C ASP A 109 -3.72 15.42 -9.72
N GLU A 110 -3.46 15.38 -8.42
CA GLU A 110 -2.36 14.60 -7.84
C GLU A 110 -2.51 13.09 -8.05
N MET A 111 -3.77 12.58 -8.07
CA MET A 111 -4.07 11.17 -8.26
C MET A 111 -4.16 10.77 -9.74
N LEU A 112 -4.09 11.73 -10.64
CA LEU A 112 -4.01 11.59 -12.09
C LEU A 112 -2.59 11.81 -12.62
N SER A 113 -1.77 12.54 -11.85
CA SER A 113 -0.42 12.93 -12.25
C SER A 113 0.57 11.77 -12.21
N PRO A 114 1.56 11.73 -13.12
CA PRO A 114 2.64 10.74 -13.08
C PRO A 114 3.59 11.03 -11.92
N THR A 115 4.29 9.97 -11.49
CA THR A 115 5.34 10.04 -10.47
C THR A 115 6.58 9.28 -10.94
N ALA A 116 7.64 9.26 -10.14
CA ALA A 116 8.83 8.47 -10.45
C ALA A 116 8.53 6.95 -10.52
N TYR A 117 7.64 6.45 -9.66
CA TYR A 117 7.24 5.04 -9.65
C TYR A 117 6.14 4.73 -10.68
N VAL A 118 5.32 5.70 -11.02
CA VAL A 118 4.17 5.60 -11.92
C VAL A 118 4.36 6.56 -13.10
N PRO A 119 5.42 6.37 -13.94
CA PRO A 119 5.73 7.28 -15.02
C PRO A 119 4.77 7.11 -16.20
N GLN A 120 4.63 8.15 -17.01
CA GLN A 120 3.91 8.05 -18.27
C GLN A 120 4.61 7.09 -19.24
N SER A 121 3.83 6.28 -19.96
CA SER A 121 4.31 5.36 -20.98
C SER A 121 3.36 5.29 -22.16
N LYS A 122 3.84 5.64 -23.36
CA LYS A 122 3.05 5.56 -24.59
C LYS A 122 2.55 4.14 -24.86
N LYS A 123 3.37 3.12 -24.56
CA LYS A 123 3.00 1.71 -24.71
C LYS A 123 1.86 1.33 -23.77
N LEU A 124 1.98 1.66 -22.50
CA LEU A 124 0.93 1.37 -21.50
C LEU A 124 -0.33 2.20 -21.74
N ALA A 125 -0.23 3.44 -22.19
CA ALA A 125 -1.39 4.26 -22.57
C ALA A 125 -2.16 3.65 -23.75
N ALA A 126 -1.49 3.05 -24.73
CA ALA A 126 -2.16 2.34 -25.81
C ALA A 126 -2.92 1.10 -25.32
N ILE A 127 -2.35 0.35 -24.39
CA ILE A 127 -2.99 -0.80 -23.72
C ILE A 127 -4.20 -0.31 -22.90
N ALA A 128 -4.02 0.73 -22.09
CA ALA A 128 -5.07 1.33 -21.28
C ALA A 128 -6.30 1.71 -22.13
N LYS A 129 -6.07 2.35 -23.29
CA LYS A 129 -7.12 2.69 -24.23
C LYS A 129 -7.90 1.48 -24.76
N GLN A 130 -7.23 0.34 -24.96
CA GLN A 130 -7.88 -0.90 -25.40
C GLN A 130 -8.73 -1.49 -24.26
N LEU A 131 -8.21 -1.51 -23.03
CA LEU A 131 -8.89 -2.05 -21.85
C LEU A 131 -10.14 -1.24 -21.48
N ALA A 132 -10.13 0.08 -21.70
CA ALA A 132 -11.26 0.97 -21.45
C ALA A 132 -12.38 0.88 -22.53
N ARG A 133 -12.09 0.26 -23.69
CA ARG A 133 -13.01 0.29 -24.82
C ARG A 133 -14.30 -0.46 -24.57
N GLY A 134 -15.43 0.27 -24.71
CA GLY A 134 -16.78 -0.31 -24.67
C GLY A 134 -17.25 -0.77 -23.28
N VAL A 135 -16.62 -0.29 -22.21
CA VAL A 135 -17.02 -0.58 -20.84
C VAL A 135 -17.06 0.67 -19.98
N PRO A 136 -17.84 0.71 -18.89
CA PRO A 136 -17.81 1.81 -17.94
C PRO A 136 -16.49 1.85 -17.14
N PRO A 137 -16.16 3.00 -16.50
CA PRO A 137 -14.91 3.18 -15.76
C PRO A 137 -14.62 2.10 -14.72
N ALA A 138 -15.58 1.73 -13.89
CA ALA A 138 -15.39 0.68 -12.88
C ALA A 138 -14.99 -0.67 -13.48
N LYS A 139 -15.58 -1.05 -14.63
CA LYS A 139 -15.20 -2.28 -15.35
C LYS A 139 -13.82 -2.15 -15.98
N ALA A 140 -13.42 -0.95 -16.42
CA ALA A 140 -12.07 -0.72 -16.95
C ALA A 140 -10.99 -0.87 -15.85
N VAL A 141 -11.28 -0.50 -14.61
CA VAL A 141 -10.40 -0.76 -13.46
C VAL A 141 -10.15 -2.26 -13.29
N VAL A 142 -11.22 -3.05 -13.25
CA VAL A 142 -11.12 -4.52 -13.13
C VAL A 142 -10.30 -5.10 -14.28
N ARG A 143 -10.60 -4.72 -15.54
CA ARG A 143 -9.83 -5.18 -16.72
C ARG A 143 -8.35 -4.80 -16.67
N ALA A 144 -8.03 -3.61 -16.11
CA ALA A 144 -6.64 -3.20 -15.95
C ALA A 144 -5.92 -4.10 -14.93
N ALA A 145 -6.54 -4.39 -13.80
CA ALA A 145 -5.98 -5.27 -12.78
C ALA A 145 -5.87 -6.73 -13.27
N GLU A 146 -6.89 -7.27 -13.93
CA GLU A 146 -6.88 -8.60 -14.58
C GLU A 146 -5.74 -8.70 -15.61
N TRP A 147 -5.56 -7.67 -16.42
CA TRP A 147 -4.49 -7.62 -17.41
C TRP A 147 -3.12 -7.61 -16.74
N VAL A 148 -2.90 -6.79 -15.71
CA VAL A 148 -1.64 -6.76 -14.94
C VAL A 148 -1.37 -8.11 -14.32
N HIS A 149 -2.38 -8.72 -13.67
CA HIS A 149 -2.27 -10.05 -13.09
C HIS A 149 -1.82 -11.12 -14.10
N GLY A 150 -2.37 -11.07 -15.32
CA GLY A 150 -2.03 -12.02 -16.38
C GLY A 150 -0.67 -11.79 -17.06
N GLU A 151 -0.15 -10.55 -17.02
CA GLU A 151 1.08 -10.15 -17.70
C GLU A 151 2.33 -10.19 -16.82
N MET A 152 2.15 -10.26 -15.52
CA MET A 152 3.23 -10.24 -14.52
C MET A 152 3.39 -11.61 -13.86
N HIS A 153 4.61 -11.93 -13.47
CA HIS A 153 4.95 -13.09 -12.64
C HIS A 153 5.38 -12.62 -11.26
N TYR A 154 4.73 -13.13 -10.21
CA TYR A 154 5.10 -12.79 -8.85
C TYR A 154 6.39 -13.52 -8.44
N ILE A 155 7.49 -12.77 -8.29
CA ILE A 155 8.80 -13.31 -7.90
C ILE A 155 9.42 -12.35 -6.90
N ALA A 156 9.55 -12.79 -5.64
CA ALA A 156 10.21 -12.02 -4.60
C ALA A 156 11.72 -11.83 -4.89
N GLY A 157 12.24 -10.63 -4.60
CA GLY A 157 13.67 -10.32 -4.74
C GLY A 157 14.14 -9.97 -6.15
N THR A 158 13.25 -9.93 -7.16
CA THR A 158 13.61 -9.52 -8.53
C THR A 158 13.58 -8.01 -8.73
N THR A 159 12.79 -7.30 -7.91
CA THR A 159 12.66 -5.84 -7.91
C THR A 159 13.10 -5.27 -6.57
N SER A 160 13.46 -4.00 -6.57
CA SER A 160 13.75 -3.23 -5.35
C SER A 160 12.61 -2.26 -5.06
N VAL A 161 12.61 -1.69 -3.85
CA VAL A 161 11.64 -0.64 -3.47
C VAL A 161 11.72 0.61 -4.37
N HIS A 162 12.74 0.74 -5.20
CA HIS A 162 12.93 1.87 -6.13
C HIS A 162 12.54 1.53 -7.58
N THR A 163 12.12 0.31 -7.87
CA THR A 163 11.74 -0.11 -9.23
C THR A 163 10.47 0.61 -9.68
N SER A 164 10.51 1.21 -10.86
CA SER A 164 9.32 1.86 -11.46
C SER A 164 8.43 0.83 -12.17
N ALA A 165 7.15 1.16 -12.33
CA ALA A 165 6.18 0.32 -13.05
C ALA A 165 6.63 -0.06 -14.47
N VAL A 166 7.32 0.84 -15.19
CA VAL A 166 7.81 0.59 -16.55
C VAL A 166 8.97 -0.41 -16.56
N GLN A 167 9.85 -0.35 -15.55
CA GLN A 167 10.94 -1.31 -15.40
C GLN A 167 10.41 -2.71 -15.05
N ALA A 168 9.53 -2.81 -14.03
CA ALA A 168 8.90 -4.07 -13.67
C ALA A 168 8.12 -4.69 -14.85
N PHE A 169 7.41 -3.87 -15.63
CA PHE A 169 6.70 -4.33 -16.82
C PHE A 169 7.65 -4.81 -17.93
N ALA A 170 8.82 -4.22 -18.10
CA ALA A 170 9.80 -4.66 -19.09
C ALA A 170 10.30 -6.09 -18.78
N GLU A 171 10.45 -6.42 -17.52
CA GLU A 171 10.93 -7.72 -17.03
C GLU A 171 9.80 -8.73 -16.79
N ARG A 172 8.54 -8.27 -16.78
CA ARG A 172 7.36 -9.10 -16.49
C ARG A 172 7.41 -9.80 -15.13
N GLN A 173 8.13 -9.24 -14.18
CA GLN A 173 8.34 -9.80 -12.84
C GLN A 173 8.24 -8.71 -11.79
N GLY A 174 7.83 -9.08 -10.59
CA GLY A 174 7.79 -8.17 -9.46
C GLY A 174 6.96 -8.70 -8.29
N VAL A 175 6.73 -7.81 -7.33
CA VAL A 175 5.93 -8.07 -6.12
C VAL A 175 4.68 -7.19 -6.11
N CYS A 176 3.87 -7.27 -5.05
CA CYS A 176 2.61 -6.52 -4.94
C CYS A 176 2.75 -5.01 -5.22
N GLN A 177 3.86 -4.39 -4.83
CA GLN A 177 4.18 -3.00 -5.14
C GLN A 177 4.20 -2.74 -6.65
N ASP A 178 4.82 -3.62 -7.42
CA ASP A 178 4.97 -3.49 -8.87
C ASP A 178 3.65 -3.68 -9.60
N TYR A 179 2.84 -4.65 -9.15
CA TYR A 179 1.49 -4.87 -9.67
C TYR A 179 0.60 -3.64 -9.43
N ALA A 180 0.65 -3.07 -8.21
CA ALA A 180 -0.08 -1.85 -7.88
C ALA A 180 0.37 -0.67 -8.75
N HIS A 181 1.68 -0.41 -8.84
CA HIS A 181 2.23 0.69 -9.65
C HIS A 181 1.88 0.55 -11.13
N LEU A 182 1.98 -0.65 -11.70
CA LEU A 182 1.64 -0.89 -13.10
C LEU A 182 0.14 -0.66 -13.37
N THR A 183 -0.72 -1.09 -12.45
CA THR A 183 -2.16 -0.82 -12.51
C THR A 183 -2.43 0.69 -12.47
N LEU A 184 -1.76 1.44 -11.57
CA LEU A 184 -1.90 2.89 -11.50
C LEU A 184 -1.50 3.60 -12.81
N VAL A 185 -0.44 3.14 -13.51
CA VAL A 185 -0.07 3.69 -14.83
C VAL A 185 -1.22 3.54 -15.83
N LEU A 186 -1.86 2.37 -15.86
CA LEU A 186 -2.99 2.11 -16.76
C LEU A 186 -4.20 3.00 -16.40
N LEU A 187 -4.57 3.05 -15.12
CA LEU A 187 -5.72 3.81 -14.65
C LEU A 187 -5.56 5.31 -14.91
N ARG A 188 -4.40 5.88 -14.57
CA ARG A 188 -4.10 7.31 -14.84
C ARG A 188 -4.05 7.60 -16.33
N SER A 189 -3.57 6.65 -17.15
CA SER A 189 -3.61 6.77 -18.61
C SER A 189 -5.03 6.77 -19.18
N MET A 190 -6.01 6.21 -18.45
CA MET A 190 -7.44 6.27 -18.79
C MET A 190 -8.13 7.54 -18.25
N GLY A 191 -7.45 8.36 -17.43
CA GLY A 191 -8.03 9.47 -16.70
C GLY A 191 -8.84 9.04 -15.47
N ILE A 192 -8.59 7.87 -14.92
CA ILE A 192 -9.21 7.38 -13.68
C ILE A 192 -8.33 7.80 -12.49
N PRO A 193 -8.82 8.68 -11.59
CA PRO A 193 -8.10 9.00 -10.37
C PRO A 193 -7.82 7.73 -9.57
N SER A 194 -6.56 7.51 -9.22
CA SER A 194 -6.17 6.26 -8.58
C SER A 194 -4.99 6.47 -7.63
N ARG A 195 -5.00 5.71 -6.52
CA ARG A 195 -4.01 5.82 -5.48
C ARG A 195 -3.49 4.45 -5.05
N TYR A 196 -2.25 4.46 -4.60
CA TYR A 196 -1.57 3.32 -3.98
C TYR A 196 -2.07 3.15 -2.55
N VAL A 197 -2.26 1.92 -2.13
CA VAL A 197 -2.60 1.56 -0.76
C VAL A 197 -1.52 0.65 -0.20
N SER A 198 -0.97 1.02 0.95
CA SER A 198 -0.09 0.18 1.77
C SER A 198 -0.90 -0.40 2.93
N GLY A 199 -0.70 -1.69 3.22
CA GLY A 199 -1.44 -2.35 4.29
C GLY A 199 -1.00 -3.79 4.51
N TYR A 200 -1.94 -4.61 4.95
CA TYR A 200 -1.75 -6.04 5.21
C TYR A 200 -2.87 -6.85 4.58
N LEU A 201 -2.56 -8.08 4.21
CA LEU A 201 -3.53 -9.06 3.73
C LEU A 201 -3.42 -10.34 4.56
N HIS A 202 -4.53 -10.80 5.12
CA HIS A 202 -4.60 -12.15 5.70
C HIS A 202 -4.60 -13.17 4.54
N PRO A 203 -3.63 -14.10 4.48
CA PRO A 203 -3.44 -14.95 3.29
C PRO A 203 -4.53 -16.02 3.11
N ASP A 204 -5.24 -16.39 4.18
CA ASP A 204 -6.23 -17.46 4.15
C ASP A 204 -7.66 -16.93 4.35
N PRO A 205 -8.54 -17.01 3.32
CA PRO A 205 -9.93 -16.62 3.45
C PRO A 205 -10.76 -17.54 4.39
N ALA A 206 -10.27 -18.76 4.65
CA ALA A 206 -10.88 -19.72 5.56
C ALA A 206 -10.18 -19.79 6.92
N ALA A 207 -9.43 -18.72 7.29
CA ALA A 207 -8.63 -18.68 8.50
C ALA A 207 -9.37 -19.12 9.74
N GLU A 208 -8.79 -20.05 10.49
CA GLU A 208 -9.29 -20.44 11.81
C GLU A 208 -9.09 -19.30 12.82
N ILE A 209 -10.07 -19.09 13.67
CA ILE A 209 -10.02 -18.09 14.73
C ILE A 209 -8.89 -18.41 15.71
N ASN A 210 -8.14 -17.39 16.10
CA ASN A 210 -6.98 -17.46 17.01
C ASN A 210 -5.76 -18.24 16.47
N THR A 211 -5.74 -18.56 15.18
CA THR A 211 -4.54 -19.09 14.53
C THR A 211 -3.72 -17.94 13.96
N THR A 212 -2.47 -17.83 14.40
CA THR A 212 -1.52 -16.84 13.89
C THR A 212 -0.80 -17.41 12.68
N VAL A 213 -0.76 -16.65 11.60
CA VAL A 213 -0.05 -16.99 10.37
C VAL A 213 1.04 -15.96 10.08
N ALA A 214 2.09 -16.40 9.40
CA ALA A 214 3.07 -15.49 8.83
C ALA A 214 2.37 -14.68 7.73
N GLY A 215 2.36 -13.37 7.90
CA GLY A 215 1.84 -12.41 6.93
C GLY A 215 2.95 -11.69 6.19
N GLN A 216 2.55 -10.81 5.32
CA GLN A 216 3.44 -9.86 4.65
C GLN A 216 2.77 -8.50 4.59
N SER A 217 3.56 -7.44 4.55
CA SER A 217 3.04 -6.16 4.08
C SER A 217 2.53 -6.35 2.65
N HIS A 218 1.42 -5.72 2.35
CA HIS A 218 0.76 -5.87 1.06
C HIS A 218 0.41 -4.53 0.45
N ALA A 219 0.25 -4.52 -0.86
CA ALA A 219 -0.10 -3.33 -1.60
C ALA A 219 -1.16 -3.63 -2.66
N TRP A 220 -2.06 -2.67 -2.83
CA TRP A 220 -3.11 -2.69 -3.85
C TRP A 220 -3.44 -1.29 -4.33
N ILE A 221 -4.45 -1.14 -5.15
CA ILE A 221 -4.92 0.15 -5.64
C ILE A 221 -6.31 0.49 -5.10
N GLU A 222 -6.57 1.76 -4.97
CA GLU A 222 -7.92 2.30 -4.95
C GLU A 222 -8.14 3.20 -6.16
N ALA A 223 -9.30 3.05 -6.80
CA ALA A 223 -9.75 3.85 -7.93
C ALA A 223 -10.99 4.65 -7.54
N TRP A 224 -11.14 5.85 -8.11
CA TRP A 224 -12.32 6.68 -7.92
C TRP A 224 -13.20 6.64 -9.16
N THR A 225 -14.39 6.10 -9.01
CA THR A 225 -15.41 6.04 -10.06
C THR A 225 -16.78 6.47 -9.52
N GLY A 226 -16.80 7.65 -8.86
CA GLY A 226 -17.93 8.18 -8.08
C GLY A 226 -17.69 8.06 -6.57
N ALA A 227 -16.99 7.02 -6.14
CA ALA A 227 -16.48 6.82 -4.79
C ALA A 227 -15.14 6.10 -4.87
N TRP A 228 -14.32 6.17 -3.80
CA TRP A 228 -13.11 5.35 -3.68
C TRP A 228 -13.44 3.89 -3.39
N TRP A 229 -12.86 2.98 -4.15
CA TRP A 229 -12.97 1.54 -3.91
C TRP A 229 -11.69 0.83 -4.34
N GLY A 230 -11.40 -0.30 -3.69
CA GLY A 230 -10.13 -0.99 -3.84
C GLY A 230 -10.21 -2.27 -4.66
N TYR A 231 -9.11 -2.55 -5.36
CA TYR A 231 -8.89 -3.81 -6.06
C TYR A 231 -7.43 -4.23 -5.90
N ASP A 232 -7.21 -5.51 -5.64
CA ASP A 232 -5.90 -6.12 -5.49
C ASP A 232 -5.47 -6.78 -6.80
N PRO A 233 -4.57 -6.16 -7.58
CA PRO A 233 -4.13 -6.72 -8.85
C PRO A 233 -3.18 -7.92 -8.69
N THR A 234 -2.58 -8.09 -7.52
CA THR A 234 -1.68 -9.23 -7.25
C THR A 234 -2.46 -10.52 -7.12
N ASN A 235 -3.58 -10.49 -6.39
CA ASN A 235 -4.45 -11.64 -6.16
C ASN A 235 -5.66 -11.66 -7.10
N ASN A 236 -5.83 -10.62 -7.92
CA ASN A 236 -6.93 -10.44 -8.85
C ASN A 236 -8.32 -10.52 -8.19
N ILE A 237 -8.47 -9.83 -7.06
CA ILE A 237 -9.71 -9.78 -6.27
C ILE A 237 -10.06 -8.35 -5.89
N ALA A 238 -11.35 -8.07 -5.74
CA ALA A 238 -11.78 -6.88 -5.02
C ALA A 238 -11.34 -6.98 -3.56
N ILE A 239 -10.98 -5.84 -2.95
CA ILE A 239 -10.64 -5.84 -1.52
C ILE A 239 -11.83 -6.31 -0.68
N ASN A 240 -11.55 -7.01 0.37
CA ASN A 240 -12.53 -7.62 1.26
C ASN A 240 -12.08 -7.50 2.73
N GLU A 241 -12.73 -8.21 3.63
CA GLU A 241 -12.44 -8.21 5.06
C GLU A 241 -11.04 -8.70 5.44
N GLN A 242 -10.31 -9.37 4.54
CA GLN A 242 -8.93 -9.80 4.76
C GLN A 242 -7.92 -8.66 4.62
N HIS A 243 -8.30 -7.54 3.97
CA HIS A 243 -7.43 -6.40 3.69
C HIS A 243 -7.51 -5.33 4.79
N ILE A 244 -6.35 -5.00 5.37
CA ILE A 244 -6.21 -3.94 6.37
C ILE A 244 -5.39 -2.82 5.77
N SER A 245 -6.00 -1.65 5.51
CA SER A 245 -5.31 -0.48 4.98
C SER A 245 -4.59 0.30 6.09
N VAL A 246 -3.37 0.74 5.79
CA VAL A 246 -2.54 1.55 6.68
C VAL A 246 -2.38 2.97 6.14
N GLY A 247 -1.99 3.11 4.88
CA GLY A 247 -1.79 4.40 4.26
C GLY A 247 -2.18 4.41 2.79
N VAL A 248 -2.49 5.60 2.28
CA VAL A 248 -2.76 5.85 0.86
C VAL A 248 -1.88 6.98 0.35
N GLY A 249 -1.52 6.95 -0.92
CA GLY A 249 -0.73 7.99 -1.55
C GLY A 249 -0.70 7.84 -3.07
N ARG A 250 0.08 8.67 -3.74
CA ARG A 250 0.24 8.61 -5.20
C ARG A 250 0.98 7.33 -5.64
N ASP A 251 1.92 6.89 -4.81
CA ASP A 251 2.73 5.69 -4.98
C ASP A 251 3.36 5.27 -3.65
N TYR A 252 4.28 4.30 -3.68
CA TYR A 252 4.99 3.80 -2.51
C TYR A 252 5.77 4.88 -1.74
N ALA A 253 6.31 5.91 -2.41
CA ALA A 253 7.13 6.94 -1.74
C ALA A 253 6.34 7.77 -0.72
N ASP A 254 5.02 7.87 -0.88
CA ASP A 254 4.15 8.59 0.04
C ASP A 254 3.82 7.77 1.30
N VAL A 255 3.95 6.43 1.25
CA VAL A 255 3.45 5.51 2.29
C VAL A 255 4.42 4.40 2.71
N PRO A 256 5.74 4.62 2.74
CA PRO A 256 6.66 3.58 3.19
C PRO A 256 6.36 3.23 4.66
N PRO A 257 6.31 1.93 5.03
CA PRO A 257 6.03 1.51 6.41
C PRO A 257 7.00 2.10 7.43
N LEU A 258 8.29 2.17 7.06
CA LEU A 258 9.32 2.82 7.86
C LEU A 258 10.23 3.63 6.94
N LYS A 259 10.50 4.87 7.32
CA LYS A 259 11.41 5.78 6.65
C LYS A 259 12.29 6.45 7.69
N GLY A 260 13.60 6.49 7.46
CA GLY A 260 14.52 7.11 8.39
C GLY A 260 15.79 7.60 7.72
N ILE A 261 16.47 8.48 8.43
CA ILE A 261 17.83 8.89 8.14
C ILE A 261 18.68 8.69 9.39
N PHE A 262 19.92 8.28 9.24
CA PHE A 262 20.81 8.08 10.36
C PHE A 262 22.20 8.63 10.10
N SER A 263 22.92 8.91 11.18
CA SER A 263 24.32 9.36 11.15
C SER A 263 25.20 8.21 11.66
N GLY A 264 25.98 7.64 10.76
CA GLY A 264 26.88 6.52 11.03
C GLY A 264 27.55 6.07 9.74
N SER A 265 28.55 5.22 9.85
CA SER A 265 29.19 4.54 8.72
C SER A 265 28.90 3.05 8.83
N GLY A 266 28.50 2.42 7.75
CA GLY A 266 28.27 0.99 7.72
C GLY A 266 27.04 0.61 6.91
N SER A 267 26.96 -0.68 6.59
CA SER A 267 25.76 -1.28 6.00
C SER A 267 24.72 -1.59 7.08
N THR A 268 23.52 -1.87 6.64
CA THR A 268 22.43 -2.27 7.51
C THR A 268 21.81 -3.55 6.98
N ASP A 269 21.61 -4.51 7.86
CA ASP A 269 20.71 -5.63 7.60
C ASP A 269 19.29 -5.25 8.03
N LEU A 270 18.33 -5.60 7.19
CA LEU A 270 16.91 -5.33 7.41
C LEU A 270 16.14 -6.65 7.51
N GLU A 271 15.44 -6.83 8.61
CA GLU A 271 14.48 -7.91 8.79
C GLU A 271 13.07 -7.34 8.95
N VAL A 272 12.09 -7.93 8.27
CA VAL A 272 10.68 -7.58 8.41
C VAL A 272 9.88 -8.84 8.71
N VAL A 273 9.17 -8.83 9.83
CA VAL A 273 8.27 -9.91 10.26
C VAL A 273 6.87 -9.37 10.42
N VAL A 274 5.90 -10.02 9.80
CA VAL A 274 4.48 -9.70 9.96
C VAL A 274 3.74 -10.94 10.42
N GLU A 275 3.00 -10.83 11.51
CA GLU A 275 2.13 -11.87 12.04
C GLU A 275 0.68 -11.39 12.01
N ILE A 276 -0.21 -12.22 11.49
CA ILE A 276 -1.63 -11.89 11.36
C ILE A 276 -2.47 -12.98 12.03
N THR A 277 -3.44 -12.57 12.84
CA THR A 277 -4.34 -13.49 13.55
C THR A 277 -5.78 -13.01 13.38
N ARG A 278 -6.66 -13.87 12.85
CA ARG A 278 -8.09 -13.63 12.88
C ARG A 278 -8.61 -13.92 14.29
N LEU A 279 -9.26 -12.94 14.92
CA LEU A 279 -9.79 -13.05 16.29
C LEU A 279 -11.29 -13.36 16.33
N ALA A 280 -12.06 -12.95 15.31
CA ALA A 280 -13.48 -13.21 15.14
C ALA A 280 -13.90 -13.12 13.66
#